data_2b02f2f9a0408e059e706e467ec3a09e
#
_entry.id   2b02f2f9a0408e059e706e467ec3a09e
#
_cell.length_a   1.000
_cell.length_b   1.000
_cell.length_c   1.000
_cell.angle_alpha   90.00
_cell.angle_beta   90.00
_cell.angle_gamma   90.00
#
_symmetry.space_group_name_H-M   'P 1'
#
loop_
_entity.id
_entity.type
_entity.pdbx_description
1 polymer ?
#
loop_
_entity_poly.entity_id
_entity_poly.type
_entity_poly.pdbx_seq_one_letter_code
_entity_poly.pdbx_strand_id
1 'polypeptide(L)'
;MARTKTTSQKIENDNKAGLKSKTWKRFLRGPDSSLLEDLYVPALKEAIRYGRCCSYFSSSVLAAAARGFAGLIERLESLGDKAAKPAVRLVVNEVLAEEDVHAMLESGDIKPLEEALKKRFRSPKDILEKQRLAMLAWLVKKGLLALRVGVMRRGEGIVHAKFGIIIDGLGDSVVFSGSGNESASGLMANYENLEVSTSWEDPERHRHYSEEFESLWRDSHPDVHTVSLPEAMRLRLVKFAPPEAPTTEPSNAIVRQKAAMIWRFIAEAPFLE
;
A
#
# COMPACT_ATOMS: atom_id res chain seq x y z
N MET A 1 38.32 -6.44 -21.17
CA MET A 1 37.20 -7.40 -21.34
C MET A 1 36.69 -8.03 -20.01
N ALA A 2 36.87 -7.42 -18.86
CA ALA A 2 36.51 -8.01 -17.55
C ALA A 2 35.33 -7.35 -16.83
N ARG A 3 34.74 -6.25 -17.34
CA ARG A 3 33.67 -5.50 -16.64
C ARG A 3 32.22 -5.93 -16.99
N THR A 4 32.03 -6.69 -18.07
CA THR A 4 30.68 -7.05 -18.54
C THR A 4 30.12 -8.33 -17.90
N LYS A 5 30.98 -9.20 -17.35
CA LYS A 5 30.54 -10.46 -16.70
C LYS A 5 29.94 -10.27 -15.28
N THR A 6 30.35 -9.23 -14.56
CA THR A 6 29.94 -9.02 -13.16
C THR A 6 28.48 -8.54 -13.05
N THR A 7 27.99 -7.76 -14.00
CA THR A 7 26.63 -7.22 -13.99
C THR A 7 25.60 -8.28 -14.39
N SER A 8 25.89 -9.12 -15.38
CA SER A 8 25.01 -10.22 -15.79
C SER A 8 24.89 -11.31 -14.73
N GLN A 9 25.98 -11.67 -14.05
CA GLN A 9 25.96 -12.63 -12.93
C GLN A 9 25.26 -12.09 -11.69
N LYS A 10 25.29 -10.79 -11.44
CA LYS A 10 24.56 -10.17 -10.34
C LYS A 10 23.05 -10.15 -10.62
N ILE A 11 22.65 -9.88 -11.85
CA ILE A 11 21.25 -9.93 -12.29
C ILE A 11 20.71 -11.38 -12.30
N GLU A 12 21.53 -12.37 -12.69
CA GLU A 12 21.15 -13.79 -12.63
C GLU A 12 21.08 -14.34 -11.19
N ASN A 13 21.90 -13.86 -10.26
CA ASN A 13 21.85 -14.26 -8.86
C ASN A 13 20.70 -13.55 -8.09
N ASP A 14 20.36 -12.31 -8.43
CA ASP A 14 19.17 -11.63 -7.88
C ASP A 14 17.85 -12.28 -8.36
N ASN A 15 17.84 -12.95 -9.50
CA ASN A 15 16.69 -13.73 -9.98
C ASN A 15 16.50 -15.08 -9.25
N LYS A 16 17.43 -15.51 -8.40
CA LYS A 16 17.29 -16.76 -7.61
C LYS A 16 16.72 -16.56 -6.20
N ALA A 17 16.62 -15.32 -5.73
CA ALA A 17 16.15 -14.99 -4.39
C ALA A 17 14.75 -14.37 -4.44
N GLY A 18 13.72 -15.13 -4.82
CA GLY A 18 12.32 -14.70 -4.78
C GLY A 18 11.66 -14.93 -3.42
N LEU A 19 10.36 -14.72 -3.34
CA LEU A 19 9.55 -14.91 -2.13
C LEU A 19 9.70 -16.30 -1.53
N LYS A 20 9.85 -17.34 -2.35
CA LYS A 20 9.99 -18.73 -1.94
C LYS A 20 11.31 -19.02 -1.22
N SER A 21 12.32 -18.20 -1.37
CA SER A 21 13.61 -18.34 -0.69
C SER A 21 13.58 -17.89 0.78
N LYS A 22 12.50 -17.26 1.21
CA LYS A 22 12.32 -16.69 2.55
C LYS A 22 11.42 -17.57 3.41
N THR A 23 11.59 -17.47 4.73
CA THR A 23 10.71 -18.13 5.69
C THR A 23 9.59 -17.18 6.10
N TRP A 24 8.35 -17.65 6.04
CA TRP A 24 7.16 -16.87 6.38
C TRP A 24 6.50 -17.40 7.64
N LYS A 25 6.21 -16.50 8.59
CA LYS A 25 5.39 -16.84 9.75
C LYS A 25 3.92 -16.87 9.30
N ARG A 26 3.25 -18.01 9.53
CA ARG A 26 1.84 -18.18 9.15
C ARG A 26 0.91 -17.23 9.89
N PHE A 27 1.23 -16.87 11.12
CA PHE A 27 0.46 -15.95 11.96
C PHE A 27 1.36 -14.84 12.45
N LEU A 28 0.97 -13.60 12.19
CA LEU A 28 1.65 -12.41 12.67
C LEU A 28 0.72 -11.68 13.62
N ARG A 29 1.22 -11.36 14.81
CA ARG A 29 0.49 -10.63 15.85
C ARG A 29 1.38 -9.55 16.40
N GLY A 30 0.79 -8.37 16.66
CA GLY A 30 1.49 -7.39 17.45
C GLY A 30 1.63 -6.03 16.82
N PRO A 31 2.58 -5.24 17.32
CA PRO A 31 2.79 -3.87 16.90
C PRO A 31 3.31 -3.80 15.45
N ASP A 32 3.13 -2.63 14.86
CA ASP A 32 3.52 -2.31 13.48
C ASP A 32 4.94 -2.75 13.10
N SER A 33 5.90 -2.66 14.04
CA SER A 33 7.30 -3.04 13.80
C SER A 33 7.48 -4.50 13.41
N SER A 34 6.75 -5.42 14.05
CA SER A 34 6.86 -6.86 13.72
C SER A 34 6.22 -7.19 12.37
N LEU A 35 5.11 -6.54 12.02
CA LEU A 35 4.49 -6.70 10.71
C LEU A 35 5.37 -6.12 9.60
N LEU A 36 5.99 -4.99 9.87
CA LEU A 36 6.89 -4.33 8.93
C LEU A 36 8.11 -5.21 8.63
N GLU A 37 8.76 -5.74 9.66
CA GLU A 37 9.99 -6.52 9.55
C GLU A 37 9.76 -7.98 9.11
N ASP A 38 8.68 -8.60 9.58
CA ASP A 38 8.39 -10.01 9.33
C ASP A 38 7.59 -10.23 8.02
N LEU A 39 6.93 -9.21 7.46
CA LEU A 39 6.10 -9.36 6.26
C LEU A 39 6.40 -8.28 5.21
N TYR A 40 6.08 -7.00 5.49
CA TYR A 40 6.03 -6.00 4.43
C TYR A 40 7.39 -5.73 3.80
N VAL A 41 8.42 -5.45 4.58
CA VAL A 41 9.77 -5.14 4.05
C VAL A 41 10.35 -6.33 3.28
N PRO A 42 10.42 -7.56 3.84
CA PRO A 42 11.00 -8.68 3.11
C PRO A 42 10.21 -9.10 1.88
N ALA A 43 8.87 -9.00 1.90
CA ALA A 43 8.05 -9.39 0.77
C ALA A 43 8.07 -8.34 -0.36
N LEU A 44 7.92 -7.06 -0.01
CA LEU A 44 7.84 -5.98 -1.01
C LEU A 44 9.18 -5.69 -1.69
N LYS A 45 10.29 -6.04 -1.05
CA LYS A 45 11.62 -5.96 -1.68
C LYS A 45 11.77 -6.91 -2.87
N GLU A 46 11.09 -8.05 -2.86
CA GLU A 46 11.09 -9.02 -3.96
C GLU A 46 9.96 -8.78 -4.97
N ALA A 47 9.00 -7.93 -4.63
CA ALA A 47 7.77 -7.78 -5.37
C ALA A 47 7.96 -7.09 -6.73
N ILE A 48 7.23 -7.58 -7.74
CA ILE A 48 6.99 -6.88 -9.00
C ILE A 48 5.54 -6.44 -9.14
N ARG A 49 4.62 -7.03 -8.35
CA ARG A 49 3.22 -6.65 -8.26
C ARG A 49 2.74 -6.72 -6.81
N TYR A 50 1.90 -5.78 -6.45
CA TYR A 50 1.24 -5.73 -5.16
C TYR A 50 -0.22 -5.31 -5.32
N GLY A 51 -1.13 -6.18 -4.94
CA GLY A 51 -2.57 -5.93 -4.84
C GLY A 51 -2.99 -5.85 -3.39
N ARG A 52 -3.80 -4.84 -3.01
CA ARG A 52 -4.31 -4.73 -1.64
C ARG A 52 -5.74 -4.21 -1.62
N CYS A 53 -6.58 -4.92 -0.87
CA CYS A 53 -7.88 -4.43 -0.43
C CYS A 53 -7.72 -3.84 0.97
N CYS A 54 -8.09 -2.56 1.13
CA CYS A 54 -7.97 -1.78 2.36
C CYS A 54 -9.34 -1.43 2.92
N SER A 55 -9.36 -0.86 4.13
CA SER A 55 -10.54 -0.25 4.71
C SER A 55 -10.92 1.06 4.00
N TYR A 56 -11.61 1.94 4.73
CA TYR A 56 -12.08 3.23 4.19
C TYR A 56 -10.95 4.10 3.62
N PHE A 57 -11.31 4.90 2.62
CA PHE A 57 -10.41 5.90 2.08
C PHE A 57 -10.07 6.97 3.13
N SER A 58 -8.82 7.01 3.56
CA SER A 58 -8.28 8.06 4.43
C SER A 58 -6.76 8.14 4.30
N SER A 59 -6.17 9.28 4.70
CA SER A 59 -4.71 9.43 4.72
C SER A 59 -4.04 8.36 5.59
N SER A 60 -4.63 8.04 6.75
CA SER A 60 -4.09 7.02 7.66
C SER A 60 -4.11 5.61 7.06
N VAL A 61 -5.19 5.22 6.40
CA VAL A 61 -5.31 3.92 5.72
C VAL A 61 -4.34 3.82 4.54
N LEU A 62 -4.22 4.88 3.74
CA LEU A 62 -3.27 4.92 2.64
C LEU A 62 -1.82 4.86 3.13
N ALA A 63 -1.50 5.57 4.21
CA ALA A 63 -0.18 5.49 4.84
C ALA A 63 0.12 4.09 5.40
N ALA A 64 -0.88 3.43 6.00
CA ALA A 64 -0.74 2.05 6.47
C ALA A 64 -0.52 1.05 5.32
N ALA A 65 -1.22 1.26 4.19
CA ALA A 65 -1.03 0.44 2.98
C ALA A 65 0.37 0.60 2.36
N ALA A 66 1.07 1.71 2.65
CA ALA A 66 2.41 1.99 2.15
C ALA A 66 3.55 1.43 3.01
N ARG A 67 3.25 0.58 4.00
CA ARG A 67 4.28 -0.13 4.79
C ARG A 67 5.16 -0.98 3.89
N GLY A 68 6.49 -0.87 4.04
CA GLY A 68 7.47 -1.62 3.25
C GLY A 68 7.69 -1.08 1.83
N PHE A 69 7.13 0.07 1.47
CA PHE A 69 7.23 0.59 0.11
C PHE A 69 8.63 1.03 -0.32
N ALA A 70 9.54 1.29 0.62
CA ALA A 70 10.92 1.63 0.26
C ALA A 70 11.57 0.56 -0.63
N GLY A 71 11.54 -0.71 -0.19
CA GLY A 71 12.08 -1.82 -0.96
C GLY A 71 11.35 -2.05 -2.29
N LEU A 72 10.03 -1.88 -2.30
CA LEU A 72 9.22 -1.95 -3.51
C LEU A 72 9.60 -0.86 -4.52
N ILE A 73 9.79 0.38 -4.06
CA ILE A 73 10.20 1.51 -4.90
C ILE A 73 11.57 1.23 -5.53
N GLU A 74 12.56 0.80 -4.73
CA GLU A 74 13.87 0.40 -5.24
C GLU A 74 13.76 -0.69 -6.30
N ARG A 75 12.93 -1.71 -6.05
CA ARG A 75 12.71 -2.82 -6.99
C ARG A 75 12.08 -2.33 -8.30
N LEU A 76 11.03 -1.52 -8.23
CA LEU A 76 10.34 -1.01 -9.42
C LEU A 76 11.23 -0.03 -10.21
N GLU A 77 12.03 0.79 -9.55
CA GLU A 77 13.02 1.63 -10.22
C GLU A 77 14.10 0.82 -10.93
N SER A 78 14.56 -0.27 -10.31
CA SER A 78 15.54 -1.17 -10.95
C SER A 78 14.99 -1.86 -12.20
N LEU A 79 13.68 -2.09 -12.28
CA LEU A 79 13.01 -2.63 -13.46
C LEU A 79 12.80 -1.58 -14.55
N GLY A 80 12.77 -0.30 -14.22
CA GLY A 80 12.56 0.79 -15.16
C GLY A 80 11.30 0.59 -16.00
N ASP A 81 11.43 0.63 -17.32
CA ASP A 81 10.29 0.47 -18.24
C ASP A 81 9.68 -0.94 -18.26
N LYS A 82 10.38 -1.94 -17.69
CA LYS A 82 9.82 -3.31 -17.53
C LYS A 82 8.85 -3.42 -16.36
N ALA A 83 8.80 -2.44 -15.46
CA ALA A 83 7.83 -2.41 -14.38
C ALA A 83 6.41 -2.30 -14.93
N ALA A 84 5.50 -3.13 -14.42
CA ALA A 84 4.09 -3.05 -14.77
C ALA A 84 3.51 -1.68 -14.36
N LYS A 85 2.61 -1.13 -15.16
CA LYS A 85 1.94 0.15 -14.88
C LYS A 85 0.42 -0.05 -14.92
N PRO A 86 -0.27 -0.11 -13.75
CA PRO A 86 0.30 -0.03 -12.41
C PRO A 86 0.90 -1.36 -11.92
N ALA A 87 2.00 -1.31 -11.19
CA ALA A 87 2.56 -2.44 -10.44
C ALA A 87 1.84 -2.63 -9.09
N VAL A 88 1.40 -1.53 -8.49
CA VAL A 88 0.66 -1.49 -7.23
C VAL A 88 -0.80 -1.14 -7.50
N ARG A 89 -1.70 -1.96 -7.00
CA ARG A 89 -3.15 -1.79 -7.15
C ARG A 89 -3.81 -1.79 -5.77
N LEU A 90 -4.46 -0.69 -5.40
CA LEU A 90 -5.16 -0.56 -4.14
C LEU A 90 -6.67 -0.43 -4.39
N VAL A 91 -7.47 -1.21 -3.69
CA VAL A 91 -8.91 -1.04 -3.57
C VAL A 91 -9.18 -0.51 -2.17
N VAL A 92 -9.76 0.66 -2.08
CA VAL A 92 -10.21 1.30 -0.83
C VAL A 92 -11.71 1.42 -0.86
N ASN A 93 -12.34 1.55 0.30
CA ASN A 93 -13.79 1.53 0.41
C ASN A 93 -14.34 2.88 0.81
N GLU A 94 -15.56 3.19 0.39
CA GLU A 94 -16.36 4.30 0.88
C GLU A 94 -17.81 3.86 1.06
N VAL A 95 -18.52 4.54 1.95
CA VAL A 95 -19.95 4.35 2.17
C VAL A 95 -20.68 5.53 1.57
N LEU A 96 -21.63 5.25 0.72
CA LEU A 96 -22.54 6.21 0.14
C LEU A 96 -23.97 5.84 0.49
N ALA A 97 -24.88 6.82 0.47
CA ALA A 97 -26.31 6.57 0.54
C ALA A 97 -26.76 5.75 -0.69
N GLU A 98 -27.79 4.94 -0.54
CA GLU A 98 -28.24 4.03 -1.60
C GLU A 98 -28.64 4.79 -2.88
N GLU A 99 -29.30 5.95 -2.73
CA GLU A 99 -29.64 6.82 -3.84
C GLU A 99 -28.43 7.35 -4.59
N ASP A 100 -27.32 7.67 -3.89
CA ASP A 100 -26.07 8.13 -4.51
C ASP A 100 -25.40 6.99 -5.29
N VAL A 101 -25.45 5.76 -4.77
CA VAL A 101 -24.94 4.58 -5.49
C VAL A 101 -25.76 4.31 -6.76
N HIS A 102 -27.10 4.41 -6.67
CA HIS A 102 -27.98 4.27 -7.84
C HIS A 102 -27.66 5.33 -8.90
N ALA A 103 -27.54 6.59 -8.52
CA ALA A 103 -27.17 7.67 -9.43
C ALA A 103 -25.82 7.41 -10.13
N MET A 104 -24.83 6.91 -9.38
CA MET A 104 -23.53 6.53 -9.97
C MET A 104 -23.65 5.39 -10.98
N LEU A 105 -24.43 4.35 -10.66
CA LEU A 105 -24.60 3.19 -11.52
C LEU A 105 -25.38 3.51 -12.81
N GLU A 106 -26.39 4.38 -12.73
CA GLU A 106 -27.27 4.71 -13.86
C GLU A 106 -26.70 5.83 -14.74
N SER A 107 -26.17 6.89 -14.16
CA SER A 107 -25.73 8.09 -14.89
C SER A 107 -24.20 8.26 -14.98
N GLY A 108 -23.44 7.50 -14.22
CA GLY A 108 -22.00 7.70 -14.07
C GLY A 108 -21.62 8.96 -13.25
N ASP A 109 -22.58 9.55 -12.53
CA ASP A 109 -22.29 10.75 -11.70
C ASP A 109 -21.50 10.36 -10.44
N ILE A 110 -20.20 10.69 -10.44
CA ILE A 110 -19.26 10.41 -9.34
C ILE A 110 -19.16 11.55 -8.31
N LYS A 111 -19.94 12.63 -8.44
CA LYS A 111 -19.86 13.77 -7.51
C LYS A 111 -20.12 13.39 -6.05
N PRO A 112 -21.14 12.59 -5.70
CA PRO A 112 -21.37 12.16 -4.33
C PRO A 112 -20.16 11.46 -3.74
N LEU A 113 -19.52 10.56 -4.51
CA LEU A 113 -18.30 9.87 -4.11
C LEU A 113 -17.15 10.85 -3.90
N GLU A 114 -16.94 11.78 -4.81
CA GLU A 114 -15.88 12.78 -4.72
C GLU A 114 -16.04 13.65 -3.45
N GLU A 115 -17.24 14.07 -3.11
CA GLU A 115 -17.52 14.83 -1.89
C GLU A 115 -17.27 14.00 -0.61
N ALA A 116 -17.67 12.72 -0.59
CA ALA A 116 -17.40 11.82 0.52
C ALA A 116 -15.89 11.64 0.73
N LEU A 117 -15.13 11.39 -0.34
CA LEU A 117 -13.68 11.25 -0.29
C LEU A 117 -12.97 12.52 0.16
N LYS A 118 -13.42 13.70 -0.28
CA LYS A 118 -12.90 15.00 0.18
C LYS A 118 -13.04 15.19 1.68
N LYS A 119 -14.18 14.78 2.26
CA LYS A 119 -14.44 14.84 3.71
C LYS A 119 -13.57 13.87 4.50
N ARG A 120 -13.30 12.69 3.94
CA ARG A 120 -12.47 11.63 4.58
C ARG A 120 -10.98 11.92 4.54
N PHE A 121 -10.48 12.50 3.45
CA PHE A 121 -9.06 12.74 3.27
C PHE A 121 -8.59 13.95 4.06
N ARG A 122 -7.96 13.70 5.21
CA ARG A 122 -7.41 14.72 6.11
C ARG A 122 -5.90 14.83 5.96
N SER A 123 -5.33 15.91 6.50
CA SER A 123 -3.87 16.04 6.60
C SER A 123 -3.28 14.93 7.46
N PRO A 124 -2.07 14.42 7.14
CA PRO A 124 -1.37 13.44 7.95
C PRO A 124 -1.22 13.91 9.40
N LYS A 125 -1.46 12.99 10.35
CA LYS A 125 -1.45 13.30 11.79
C LYS A 125 -0.05 13.44 12.37
N ASP A 126 0.90 12.70 11.82
CA ASP A 126 2.27 12.64 12.30
C ASP A 126 3.30 12.49 11.16
N ILE A 127 4.57 12.49 11.52
CA ILE A 127 5.68 12.40 10.57
C ILE A 127 5.70 11.05 9.86
N LEU A 128 5.38 9.96 10.56
CA LEU A 128 5.36 8.62 9.98
C LEU A 128 4.28 8.49 8.91
N GLU A 129 3.05 8.92 9.24
CA GLU A 129 1.94 8.96 8.29
C GLU A 129 2.29 9.81 7.06
N LYS A 130 2.90 10.99 7.27
CA LYS A 130 3.34 11.87 6.19
C LYS A 130 4.38 11.23 5.29
N GLN A 131 5.38 10.56 5.85
CA GLN A 131 6.44 9.91 5.08
C GLN A 131 5.90 8.72 4.27
N ARG A 132 5.07 7.88 4.87
CA ARG A 132 4.42 6.76 4.16
C ARG A 132 3.47 7.23 3.07
N LEU A 133 2.68 8.27 3.35
CA LEU A 133 1.82 8.86 2.34
C LEU A 133 2.61 9.47 1.18
N ALA A 134 3.79 10.04 1.46
CA ALA A 134 4.70 10.54 0.43
C ALA A 134 5.21 9.44 -0.51
N MET A 135 5.52 8.24 0.02
CA MET A 135 5.88 7.07 -0.78
C MET A 135 4.76 6.64 -1.71
N LEU A 136 3.54 6.53 -1.19
CA LEU A 136 2.37 6.19 -1.98
C LEU A 136 2.09 7.23 -3.06
N ALA A 137 2.13 8.50 -2.68
CA ALA A 137 1.91 9.62 -3.61
C ALA A 137 2.96 9.67 -4.73
N TRP A 138 4.21 9.33 -4.44
CA TRP A 138 5.27 9.24 -5.45
C TRP A 138 4.97 8.13 -6.47
N LEU A 139 4.56 6.96 -6.01
CA LEU A 139 4.15 5.86 -6.91
C LEU A 139 2.95 6.23 -7.78
N VAL A 140 1.96 6.94 -7.21
CA VAL A 140 0.80 7.46 -7.98
C VAL A 140 1.27 8.45 -9.05
N LYS A 141 2.17 9.38 -8.69
CA LYS A 141 2.72 10.38 -9.63
C LYS A 141 3.48 9.73 -10.78
N LYS A 142 4.18 8.62 -10.51
CA LYS A 142 4.92 7.86 -11.54
C LYS A 142 4.03 6.90 -12.36
N GLY A 143 2.74 6.80 -12.05
CA GLY A 143 1.83 5.84 -12.71
C GLY A 143 2.09 4.38 -12.31
N LEU A 144 2.91 4.15 -11.28
CA LEU A 144 3.25 2.82 -10.76
C LEU A 144 2.21 2.30 -9.78
N LEU A 145 1.36 3.19 -9.23
CA LEU A 145 0.27 2.84 -8.33
C LEU A 145 -1.04 3.45 -8.83
N ALA A 146 -2.08 2.63 -8.86
CA ALA A 146 -3.45 3.05 -9.08
C ALA A 146 -4.35 2.66 -7.91
N LEU A 147 -5.37 3.50 -7.65
CA LEU A 147 -6.40 3.27 -6.66
C LEU A 147 -7.77 3.15 -7.31
N ARG A 148 -8.58 2.24 -6.79
CA ARG A 148 -10.01 2.17 -7.02
C ARG A 148 -10.77 2.32 -5.71
N VAL A 149 -11.98 2.84 -5.79
CA VAL A 149 -12.87 3.00 -4.64
C VAL A 149 -14.04 2.07 -4.82
N GLY A 150 -14.25 1.18 -3.85
CA GLY A 150 -15.37 0.26 -3.79
C GLY A 150 -16.52 0.82 -2.95
N VAL A 151 -17.72 0.66 -3.46
CA VAL A 151 -18.99 0.92 -2.77
C VAL A 151 -19.89 -0.30 -2.91
N MET A 152 -20.78 -0.54 -1.95
CA MET A 152 -21.75 -1.63 -2.08
C MET A 152 -22.75 -1.30 -3.19
N ARG A 153 -23.06 -2.28 -4.05
CA ARG A 153 -24.06 -2.10 -5.12
C ARG A 153 -25.49 -1.98 -4.59
N ARG A 154 -25.74 -2.56 -3.41
CA ARG A 154 -27.07 -2.60 -2.79
C ARG A 154 -26.95 -2.44 -1.30
N GLY A 155 -27.84 -1.63 -0.71
CA GLY A 155 -27.93 -1.43 0.72
C GLY A 155 -26.83 -0.56 1.34
N GLU A 156 -26.95 -0.26 2.61
CA GLU A 156 -25.99 0.55 3.41
C GLU A 156 -24.82 -0.29 3.95
N GLY A 157 -24.39 -1.31 3.23
CA GLY A 157 -23.28 -2.17 3.62
C GLY A 157 -21.91 -1.52 3.44
N ILE A 158 -20.91 -2.17 4.00
CA ILE A 158 -19.51 -1.79 3.83
C ILE A 158 -18.71 -2.92 3.20
N VAL A 159 -17.79 -2.60 2.32
CA VAL A 159 -16.76 -3.55 1.87
C VAL A 159 -15.71 -3.64 2.98
N HIS A 160 -15.71 -4.71 3.77
CA HIS A 160 -14.84 -4.84 4.94
C HIS A 160 -13.66 -5.80 4.73
N ALA A 161 -13.41 -6.18 3.50
CA ALA A 161 -12.29 -7.05 3.15
C ALA A 161 -10.94 -6.35 3.37
N LYS A 162 -10.00 -7.05 4.02
CA LYS A 162 -8.63 -6.56 4.27
C LYS A 162 -7.66 -7.68 3.98
N PHE A 163 -7.09 -7.65 2.80
CA PHE A 163 -6.08 -8.61 2.39
C PHE A 163 -5.10 -8.00 1.40
N GLY A 164 -3.97 -8.63 1.22
CA GLY A 164 -2.98 -8.24 0.22
C GLY A 164 -2.34 -9.43 -0.45
N ILE A 165 -1.92 -9.23 -1.69
CA ILE A 165 -1.26 -10.22 -2.53
C ILE A 165 0.02 -9.60 -3.05
N ILE A 166 1.15 -10.20 -2.74
CA ILE A 166 2.49 -9.77 -3.18
C ILE A 166 3.03 -10.83 -4.12
N ILE A 167 3.44 -10.44 -5.31
CA ILE A 167 3.89 -11.36 -6.37
C ILE A 167 5.30 -10.96 -6.79
N ASP A 168 6.21 -11.92 -6.85
CA ASP A 168 7.58 -11.72 -7.33
C ASP A 168 7.74 -11.97 -8.84
N GLY A 169 9.00 -11.81 -9.32
CA GLY A 169 9.33 -12.02 -10.73
C GLY A 169 9.31 -13.47 -11.19
N LEU A 170 9.24 -14.43 -10.28
CA LEU A 170 9.16 -15.86 -10.57
C LEU A 170 7.71 -16.36 -10.64
N GLY A 171 6.74 -15.53 -10.26
CA GLY A 171 5.32 -15.88 -10.19
C GLY A 171 4.91 -16.47 -8.84
N ASP A 172 5.84 -16.59 -7.90
CA ASP A 172 5.53 -16.96 -6.53
C ASP A 172 4.84 -15.79 -5.82
N SER A 173 3.97 -16.10 -4.86
CA SER A 173 3.24 -15.05 -4.15
C SER A 173 3.02 -15.35 -2.67
N VAL A 174 2.89 -14.25 -1.92
CA VAL A 174 2.50 -14.24 -0.52
C VAL A 174 1.16 -13.51 -0.41
N VAL A 175 0.18 -14.16 0.19
CA VAL A 175 -1.12 -13.59 0.52
C VAL A 175 -1.20 -13.39 2.03
N PHE A 176 -1.74 -12.26 2.45
CA PHE A 176 -2.05 -12.01 3.84
C PHE A 176 -3.46 -11.43 3.99
N SER A 177 -4.12 -11.80 5.07
CA SER A 177 -5.45 -11.31 5.42
C SER A 177 -5.58 -11.15 6.93
N GLY A 178 -6.42 -10.26 7.39
CA GLY A 178 -6.64 -10.07 8.83
C GLY A 178 -7.47 -8.85 9.18
N SER A 179 -7.70 -8.68 10.49
CA SER A 179 -8.56 -7.66 11.06
C SER A 179 -7.88 -6.29 11.22
N GLY A 180 -6.70 -6.07 10.65
CA GLY A 180 -5.91 -4.87 10.85
C GLY A 180 -6.74 -3.60 10.75
N ASN A 181 -7.10 -3.01 11.90
CA ASN A 181 -7.58 -1.64 11.94
C ASN A 181 -6.39 -0.75 11.62
N GLU A 182 -6.27 -0.41 10.35
CA GLU A 182 -5.20 0.38 9.80
C GLU A 182 -5.30 1.82 10.33
N SER A 183 -4.77 2.05 11.52
CA SER A 183 -4.46 3.40 11.96
C SER A 183 -2.94 3.59 11.89
N ALA A 184 -2.51 4.57 11.11
CA ALA A 184 -1.10 4.89 10.96
C ALA A 184 -0.50 5.63 12.16
N SER A 185 -1.23 5.77 13.27
CA SER A 185 -0.74 6.47 14.44
C SER A 185 0.37 5.67 15.11
N GLY A 186 1.61 5.96 14.73
CA GLY A 186 2.84 5.35 15.23
C GLY A 186 3.14 5.61 16.71
N LEU A 187 2.22 6.18 17.47
CA LEU A 187 2.33 6.39 18.92
C LEU A 187 1.54 5.36 19.73
N MET A 188 0.58 4.67 19.13
CA MET A 188 -0.12 3.57 19.76
C MET A 188 0.17 2.28 18.97
N ALA A 189 0.74 1.29 19.62
CA ALA A 189 0.93 -0.04 19.09
C ALA A 189 -0.46 -0.67 18.89
N ASN A 190 -0.99 -0.55 17.67
CA ASN A 190 -2.21 -1.25 17.34
C ASN A 190 -1.93 -2.74 17.34
N TYR A 191 -2.79 -3.48 18.02
CA TYR A 191 -2.77 -4.93 17.92
C TYR A 191 -3.36 -5.32 16.57
N GLU A 192 -2.52 -5.81 15.67
CA GLU A 192 -2.94 -6.37 14.40
C GLU A 192 -2.75 -7.89 14.44
N ASN A 193 -3.65 -8.61 13.80
CA ASN A 193 -3.55 -10.06 13.62
C ASN A 193 -3.72 -10.36 12.13
N LEU A 194 -2.64 -10.87 11.53
CA LEU A 194 -2.63 -11.26 10.12
C LEU A 194 -2.33 -12.75 9.99
N GLU A 195 -3.07 -13.40 9.10
CA GLU A 195 -2.72 -14.71 8.57
C GLU A 195 -1.95 -14.54 7.26
N VAL A 196 -0.87 -15.27 7.11
CA VAL A 196 0.00 -15.26 5.92
C VAL A 196 0.01 -16.66 5.32
N SER A 197 -0.16 -16.75 4.01
CA SER A 197 -0.05 -17.98 3.23
C SER A 197 0.78 -17.74 1.97
N THR A 198 1.30 -18.82 1.42
CA THR A 198 2.18 -18.80 0.25
C THR A 198 1.57 -19.62 -0.88
N SER A 199 1.81 -19.25 -2.13
CA SER A 199 1.24 -19.94 -3.29
C SER A 199 1.72 -21.38 -3.43
N TRP A 200 2.88 -21.72 -2.88
CA TRP A 200 3.45 -23.08 -2.94
C TRP A 200 3.00 -24.00 -1.80
N GLU A 201 2.46 -23.46 -0.69
CA GLU A 201 1.92 -24.25 0.43
C GLU A 201 0.39 -24.32 0.41
N ASP A 202 -0.27 -23.24 -0.03
CA ASP A 202 -1.73 -23.13 -0.06
C ASP A 202 -2.19 -22.46 -1.39
N PRO A 203 -2.09 -23.17 -2.51
CA PRO A 203 -2.45 -22.65 -3.82
C PRO A 203 -3.95 -22.33 -3.96
N GLU A 204 -4.81 -23.02 -3.18
CA GLU A 204 -6.25 -22.78 -3.20
C GLU A 204 -6.59 -21.41 -2.58
N ARG A 205 -6.05 -21.10 -1.41
CA ARG A 205 -6.20 -19.80 -0.75
C ARG A 205 -5.66 -18.67 -1.62
N HIS A 206 -4.51 -18.91 -2.26
CA HIS A 206 -3.92 -17.95 -3.18
C HIS A 206 -4.86 -17.66 -4.37
N ARG A 207 -5.41 -18.70 -5.01
CA ARG A 207 -6.36 -18.56 -6.11
C ARG A 207 -7.61 -17.77 -5.67
N HIS A 208 -8.19 -18.13 -4.52
CA HIS A 208 -9.37 -17.44 -3.97
C HIS A 208 -9.14 -15.92 -3.84
N TYR A 209 -8.08 -15.49 -3.14
CA TYR A 209 -7.80 -14.06 -2.98
C TYR A 209 -7.41 -13.37 -4.29
N SER A 210 -6.79 -14.07 -5.22
CA SER A 210 -6.47 -13.51 -6.54
C SER A 210 -7.72 -13.27 -7.37
N GLU A 211 -8.64 -14.22 -7.40
CA GLU A 211 -9.93 -14.11 -8.08
C GLU A 211 -10.79 -13.00 -7.45
N GLU A 212 -10.85 -12.96 -6.12
CA GLU A 212 -11.55 -11.92 -5.38
C GLU A 212 -10.99 -10.53 -5.69
N PHE A 213 -9.67 -10.35 -5.62
CA PHE A 213 -9.02 -9.08 -5.95
C PHE A 213 -9.27 -8.67 -7.39
N GLU A 214 -9.15 -9.59 -8.35
CA GLU A 214 -9.37 -9.29 -9.77
C GLU A 214 -10.83 -8.94 -10.04
N SER A 215 -11.79 -9.57 -9.37
CA SER A 215 -13.22 -9.25 -9.49
C SER A 215 -13.51 -7.81 -9.01
N LEU A 216 -12.95 -7.43 -7.88
CA LEU A 216 -13.02 -6.06 -7.36
C LEU A 216 -12.31 -5.07 -8.30
N TRP A 217 -11.09 -5.44 -8.76
CA TRP A 217 -10.30 -4.54 -9.61
C TRP A 217 -10.95 -4.27 -10.97
N ARG A 218 -11.65 -5.26 -11.55
CA ARG A 218 -12.31 -5.16 -12.85
C ARG A 218 -13.74 -4.68 -12.79
N ASP A 219 -14.24 -4.35 -11.60
CA ASP A 219 -15.67 -4.02 -11.38
C ASP A 219 -16.64 -5.13 -11.81
N SER A 220 -16.24 -6.38 -11.66
CA SER A 220 -17.06 -7.55 -11.96
C SER A 220 -17.60 -8.27 -10.74
N HIS A 221 -17.32 -7.75 -9.53
CA HIS A 221 -17.85 -8.32 -8.30
C HIS A 221 -19.37 -8.10 -8.20
N PRO A 222 -20.15 -9.14 -7.81
CA PRO A 222 -21.62 -9.06 -7.83
C PRO A 222 -22.17 -8.01 -6.86
N ASP A 223 -21.53 -7.83 -5.69
CA ASP A 223 -22.03 -6.97 -4.62
C ASP A 223 -21.30 -5.63 -4.51
N VAL A 224 -20.14 -5.48 -5.16
CA VAL A 224 -19.30 -4.27 -5.02
C VAL A 224 -19.13 -3.61 -6.39
N HIS A 225 -19.41 -2.31 -6.44
CA HIS A 225 -19.07 -1.45 -7.56
C HIS A 225 -17.74 -0.76 -7.28
N THR A 226 -16.80 -0.80 -8.24
CA THR A 226 -15.51 -0.14 -8.08
C THR A 226 -15.25 0.86 -9.19
N VAL A 227 -14.89 2.08 -8.81
CA VAL A 227 -14.52 3.15 -9.73
C VAL A 227 -13.07 3.59 -9.51
N SER A 228 -12.45 4.14 -10.55
CA SER A 228 -11.13 4.76 -10.42
C SER A 228 -11.19 5.94 -9.47
N LEU A 229 -10.09 6.17 -8.71
CA LEU A 229 -10.00 7.35 -7.84
C LEU A 229 -10.27 8.62 -8.66
N PRO A 230 -11.22 9.49 -8.22
CA PRO A 230 -11.52 10.73 -8.92
C PRO A 230 -10.26 11.60 -9.10
N GLU A 231 -10.16 12.25 -10.26
CA GLU A 231 -8.96 13.02 -10.64
C GLU A 231 -8.63 14.13 -9.61
N ALA A 232 -9.64 14.81 -9.08
CA ALA A 232 -9.45 15.81 -8.04
C ALA A 232 -8.77 15.26 -6.78
N MET A 233 -9.11 14.00 -6.41
CA MET A 233 -8.49 13.32 -5.28
C MET A 233 -7.09 12.83 -5.63
N ARG A 234 -6.88 12.33 -6.84
CA ARG A 234 -5.55 11.96 -7.34
C ARG A 234 -4.60 13.15 -7.30
N LEU A 235 -5.02 14.29 -7.79
CA LEU A 235 -4.24 15.53 -7.77
C LEU A 235 -3.93 16.00 -6.35
N ARG A 236 -4.90 15.86 -5.42
CA ARG A 236 -4.68 16.17 -4.00
C ARG A 236 -3.64 15.26 -3.37
N LEU A 237 -3.67 13.97 -3.70
CA LEU A 237 -2.72 12.97 -3.19
C LEU A 237 -1.30 13.23 -3.74
N VAL A 238 -1.17 13.50 -5.02
CA VAL A 238 0.12 13.76 -5.69
C VAL A 238 0.86 14.97 -5.10
N LYS A 239 0.19 15.91 -4.46
CA LYS A 239 0.85 17.03 -3.74
C LYS A 239 1.79 16.58 -2.62
N PHE A 240 1.61 15.39 -2.09
CA PHE A 240 2.50 14.80 -1.08
C PHE A 240 3.75 14.12 -1.68
N ALA A 241 3.80 13.95 -3.02
CA ALA A 241 4.90 13.24 -3.67
C ALA A 241 6.21 14.05 -3.58
N PRO A 242 7.30 13.46 -3.04
CA PRO A 242 8.60 14.10 -3.06
C PRO A 242 9.16 14.16 -4.49
N PRO A 243 10.16 15.04 -4.75
CA PRO A 243 10.81 15.12 -6.05
C PRO A 243 11.61 13.86 -6.39
N GLU A 244 12.27 13.27 -5.41
CA GLU A 244 13.12 12.08 -5.54
C GLU A 244 12.40 10.83 -5.02
N ALA A 245 12.89 9.64 -5.46
CA ALA A 245 12.36 8.37 -5.00
C ALA A 245 12.60 8.17 -3.49
N PRO A 246 11.54 7.97 -2.68
CA PRO A 246 11.68 7.77 -1.24
C PRO A 246 12.04 6.31 -0.92
N THR A 247 13.31 5.99 -0.92
CA THR A 247 13.85 4.63 -0.74
C THR A 247 14.19 4.27 0.72
N THR A 248 13.91 5.16 1.69
CA THR A 248 14.12 4.89 3.12
C THR A 248 12.81 4.53 3.78
N GLU A 249 12.72 3.30 4.34
CA GLU A 249 11.51 2.88 5.05
C GLU A 249 11.31 3.67 6.34
N PRO A 250 10.19 4.40 6.50
CA PRO A 250 9.88 5.10 7.72
C PRO A 250 9.54 4.12 8.84
N SER A 251 10.24 4.23 9.95
CA SER A 251 9.94 3.45 11.16
C SER A 251 9.79 4.38 12.37
N ASN A 252 9.16 3.89 13.42
CA ASN A 252 9.03 4.62 14.69
C ASN A 252 10.40 4.96 15.29
N ALA A 253 11.41 4.11 15.13
CA ALA A 253 12.76 4.35 15.58
C ALA A 253 13.41 5.53 14.85
N ILE A 254 13.31 5.55 13.50
CA ILE A 254 13.84 6.64 12.66
C ILE A 254 13.12 7.96 12.96
N VAL A 255 11.80 7.92 13.14
CA VAL A 255 11.00 9.10 13.46
C VAL A 255 11.40 9.68 14.82
N ARG A 256 11.60 8.83 15.85
CA ARG A 256 12.06 9.26 17.18
C ARG A 256 13.47 9.84 17.13
N GLN A 257 14.38 9.23 16.37
CA GLN A 257 15.74 9.72 16.21
C GLN A 257 15.77 11.09 15.53
N LYS A 258 15.02 11.28 14.45
CA LYS A 258 14.89 12.58 13.76
C LYS A 258 14.27 13.64 14.67
N ALA A 259 13.23 13.31 15.42
CA ALA A 259 12.62 14.21 16.39
C ALA A 259 13.61 14.60 17.49
N ALA A 260 14.37 13.64 18.05
CA ALA A 260 15.39 13.92 19.05
C ALA A 260 16.53 14.81 18.52
N MET A 261 16.94 14.64 17.26
CA MET A 261 17.90 15.54 16.61
C MET A 261 17.36 16.97 16.46
N ILE A 262 16.11 17.12 16.05
CA ILE A 262 15.46 18.44 15.92
C ILE A 262 15.36 19.12 17.29
N TRP A 263 14.95 18.38 18.33
CA TRP A 263 14.88 18.92 19.69
C TRP A 263 16.26 19.32 20.23
N ARG A 264 17.33 18.54 19.97
CA ARG A 264 18.70 18.94 20.29
C ARG A 264 19.11 20.22 19.58
N PHE A 265 18.85 20.32 18.28
CA PHE A 265 19.16 21.50 17.49
C PHE A 265 18.45 22.76 18.03
N ILE A 266 17.15 22.63 18.38
CA ILE A 266 16.38 23.74 18.97
C ILE A 266 16.91 24.10 20.38
N ALA A 267 17.28 23.10 21.19
CA ALA A 267 17.81 23.34 22.54
C ALA A 267 19.24 23.91 22.55
N GLU A 268 20.02 23.63 21.50
CA GLU A 268 21.39 24.11 21.34
C GLU A 268 21.46 25.40 20.48
N ALA A 269 20.35 25.83 19.89
CA ALA A 269 20.31 27.11 19.16
C ALA A 269 20.51 28.25 20.17
N PRO A 270 21.53 29.13 19.99
CA PRO A 270 21.67 30.30 20.83
C PRO A 270 20.42 31.16 20.69
N PHE A 271 19.77 31.45 21.80
CA PHE A 271 18.71 32.45 21.83
C PHE A 271 19.30 33.75 21.29
N LEU A 272 18.88 34.16 20.14
CA LEU A 272 19.14 35.53 19.67
C LEU A 272 18.33 36.46 20.61
N GLU A 273 19.00 37.09 21.55
CA GLU A 273 18.48 38.20 22.31
C GLU A 273 18.19 39.40 21.44
#